data_7d51bee9854a1903f545ed80642f5dc4
#
_entry.id   7d51bee9854a1903f545ed80642f5dc4
#
_cell.length_a   1.000
_cell.length_b   1.000
_cell.length_c   1.000
_cell.angle_alpha   90.00
_cell.angle_beta   90.00
_cell.angle_gamma   90.00
#
_symmetry.space_group_name_H-M   'P 1'
#
loop_
_entity.id
_entity.type
_entity.pdbx_description
1 polymer ?
#
loop_
_entity_poly.entity_id
_entity_poly.type
_entity_poly.pdbx_seq_one_letter_code
_entity_poly.pdbx_strand_id
1 'polypeptide(L)'
;GIEATLESLAPVSLEQIDGAALLDRRDTKFVLDEGQLEKALRSVAPWYRVLEVNGTRIQGYRTLYFDSPDLALYHAHHRRQPGRYKVRSRLYLETGTAFLEVKRKVRANRTVKSRTLTREMVTVISAGERAFVARETEGAGSELAPELVNDFQRVTLVNYENTERVTLDMGLRVGCRGSNAELPGVVIAEV
;
A
#
# COMPACT_ATOMS: atom_id res chain seq x y z
N GLY A 1 11.93 1.08 -22.28
CA GLY A 1 10.93 0.52 -21.33
C GLY A 1 11.06 1.16 -19.96
N ILE A 2 10.12 0.89 -19.08
CA ILE A 2 10.05 1.46 -17.73
C ILE A 2 11.35 1.28 -16.94
N GLU A 3 11.95 0.11 -16.96
CA GLU A 3 13.19 -0.20 -16.25
C GLU A 3 14.34 0.73 -16.65
N ALA A 4 14.58 0.92 -17.94
CA ALA A 4 15.62 1.83 -18.43
C ALA A 4 15.38 3.28 -17.99
N THR A 5 14.13 3.71 -17.93
CA THR A 5 13.76 5.04 -17.40
C THR A 5 14.03 5.12 -15.90
N LEU A 6 13.68 4.08 -15.14
CA LEU A 6 13.96 4.04 -13.70
C LEU A 6 15.47 4.03 -13.41
N GLU A 7 16.29 3.36 -14.22
CA GLU A 7 17.75 3.37 -14.10
C GLU A 7 18.36 4.75 -14.29
N SER A 8 17.71 5.62 -15.06
CA SER A 8 18.17 6.99 -15.28
C SER A 8 17.86 7.96 -14.12
N LEU A 9 16.96 7.60 -13.19
CA LEU A 9 16.65 8.41 -12.04
C LEU A 9 17.71 8.22 -10.93
N ALA A 10 18.00 9.28 -10.18
CA ALA A 10 18.83 9.16 -9.00
C ALA A 10 18.14 8.29 -7.93
N PRO A 11 18.85 7.34 -7.28
CA PRO A 11 18.27 6.53 -6.22
C PRO A 11 18.09 7.33 -4.93
N VAL A 12 17.13 6.92 -4.11
CA VAL A 12 16.92 7.39 -2.74
C VAL A 12 16.64 6.19 -1.82
N SER A 13 17.23 6.18 -0.62
CA SER A 13 17.02 5.08 0.33
C SER A 13 15.75 5.28 1.19
N LEU A 14 15.29 4.19 1.85
CA LEU A 14 14.19 4.25 2.83
C LEU A 14 14.48 5.24 3.97
N GLU A 15 15.70 5.25 4.49
CA GLU A 15 16.11 6.12 5.59
C GLU A 15 16.02 7.61 5.20
N GLN A 16 16.39 7.93 3.97
CA GLN A 16 16.30 9.29 3.44
C GLN A 16 14.84 9.74 3.24
N ILE A 17 13.94 8.81 2.93
CA ILE A 17 12.50 9.10 2.77
C ILE A 17 11.80 9.21 4.12
N ASP A 18 12.12 8.36 5.10
CA ASP A 18 11.47 8.35 6.41
C ASP A 18 11.80 9.59 7.24
N GLY A 19 12.97 10.21 7.02
CA GLY A 19 13.32 11.50 7.61
C GLY A 19 12.45 12.67 7.12
N ALA A 20 11.79 12.51 5.98
CA ALA A 20 10.82 13.45 5.41
C ALA A 20 9.39 12.94 5.70
N ALA A 21 8.97 12.97 6.97
CA ALA A 21 7.63 12.53 7.35
C ALA A 21 6.57 13.45 6.74
N LEU A 22 6.03 13.05 5.60
CA LEU A 22 4.85 13.65 4.97
C LEU A 22 3.61 13.32 5.84
N LEU A 23 3.49 14.01 6.98
CA LEU A 23 2.50 13.70 8.03
C LEU A 23 1.09 14.15 7.66
N ASP A 24 0.95 15.17 6.82
CA ASP A 24 -0.36 15.70 6.38
C ASP A 24 -0.38 15.83 4.86
N ARG A 25 -0.83 14.76 4.19
CA ARG A 25 -0.92 14.72 2.73
C ARG A 25 -2.31 14.36 2.27
N ARG A 26 -2.66 14.89 1.10
CA ARG A 26 -3.83 14.43 0.34
C ARG A 26 -3.37 13.42 -0.69
N ASP A 27 -3.91 12.24 -0.62
CA ASP A 27 -3.64 11.20 -1.62
C ASP A 27 -4.72 11.26 -2.71
N THR A 28 -4.31 11.54 -3.94
CA THR A 28 -5.17 11.48 -5.13
C THR A 28 -4.75 10.29 -5.98
N LYS A 29 -5.73 9.51 -6.44
CA LYS A 29 -5.48 8.32 -7.26
C LYS A 29 -5.88 8.54 -8.70
N PHE A 30 -5.01 8.09 -9.61
CA PHE A 30 -5.21 8.10 -11.05
C PHE A 30 -5.06 6.68 -11.58
N VAL A 31 -5.81 6.34 -12.61
CA VAL A 31 -5.64 5.08 -13.35
C VAL A 31 -4.97 5.42 -14.68
N LEU A 32 -3.88 4.76 -14.98
CA LEU A 32 -3.08 4.92 -16.19
C LEU A 32 -2.96 3.57 -16.89
N ASP A 33 -2.65 3.59 -18.19
CA ASP A 33 -2.09 2.44 -18.89
C ASP A 33 -0.54 2.46 -18.88
N GLU A 34 0.09 1.35 -19.24
CA GLU A 34 1.56 1.24 -19.26
C GLU A 34 2.23 2.24 -20.22
N GLY A 35 1.58 2.58 -21.33
CA GLY A 35 2.11 3.58 -22.27
C GLY A 35 2.08 4.99 -21.69
N GLN A 36 1.03 5.32 -20.94
CA GLN A 36 0.92 6.56 -20.19
C GLN A 36 1.94 6.63 -19.07
N LEU A 37 2.17 5.49 -18.37
CA LEU A 37 3.17 5.40 -17.31
C LEU A 37 4.59 5.72 -17.83
N GLU A 38 5.01 5.14 -18.95
CA GLU A 38 6.34 5.40 -19.51
C GLU A 38 6.54 6.89 -19.86
N LYS A 39 5.52 7.51 -20.46
CA LYS A 39 5.53 8.95 -20.76
C LYS A 39 5.60 9.80 -19.49
N ALA A 40 4.78 9.47 -18.49
CA ALA A 40 4.77 10.16 -17.20
C ALA A 40 6.13 10.07 -16.51
N LEU A 41 6.73 8.87 -16.42
CA LEU A 41 8.05 8.67 -15.82
C LEU A 41 9.13 9.52 -16.51
N ARG A 42 9.16 9.53 -17.83
CA ARG A 42 10.12 10.37 -18.59
C ARG A 42 9.93 11.86 -18.32
N SER A 43 8.70 12.32 -18.20
CA SER A 43 8.41 13.75 -17.97
C SER A 43 8.77 14.20 -16.55
N VAL A 44 8.65 13.32 -15.54
CA VAL A 44 8.95 13.67 -14.15
C VAL A 44 10.40 13.36 -13.75
N ALA A 45 11.13 12.57 -14.54
CA ALA A 45 12.50 12.14 -14.25
C ALA A 45 13.44 13.27 -13.79
N PRO A 46 13.43 14.50 -14.35
CA PRO A 46 14.29 15.58 -13.89
C PRO A 46 14.02 16.08 -12.48
N TRP A 47 12.82 15.82 -11.95
CA TRP A 47 12.34 16.39 -10.69
C TRP A 47 12.24 15.39 -9.54
N TYR A 48 12.40 14.08 -9.85
CA TYR A 48 12.19 13.00 -8.89
C TYR A 48 13.38 12.07 -8.80
N ARG A 49 13.51 11.47 -7.62
CA ARG A 49 14.38 10.33 -7.34
C ARG A 49 13.50 9.09 -7.17
N VAL A 50 14.08 7.91 -7.40
CA VAL A 50 13.38 6.64 -7.24
C VAL A 50 13.86 5.91 -5.98
N LEU A 51 12.92 5.37 -5.21
CA LEU A 51 13.24 4.52 -4.08
C LEU A 51 13.96 3.26 -4.55
N GLU A 52 15.15 3.02 -3.99
CA GLU A 52 15.91 1.79 -4.21
C GLU A 52 16.03 1.02 -2.88
N VAL A 53 15.64 -0.25 -2.88
CA VAL A 53 15.73 -1.16 -1.75
C VAL A 53 16.46 -2.42 -2.19
N ASN A 54 17.58 -2.76 -1.55
CA ASN A 54 18.41 -3.91 -1.90
C ASN A 54 18.79 -3.95 -3.42
N GLY A 55 19.07 -2.79 -4.00
CA GLY A 55 19.39 -2.66 -5.43
C GLY A 55 18.19 -2.76 -6.38
N THR A 56 16.97 -2.83 -5.85
CA THR A 56 15.74 -2.95 -6.64
C THR A 56 14.92 -1.66 -6.56
N ARG A 57 14.45 -1.17 -7.69
CA ARG A 57 13.64 0.05 -7.84
C ARG A 57 12.15 -0.24 -8.06
N ILE A 58 11.82 -1.50 -8.28
CA ILE A 58 10.46 -2.01 -8.37
C ILE A 58 10.27 -2.99 -7.22
N GLN A 59 9.49 -2.62 -6.22
CA GLN A 59 9.29 -3.42 -5.02
C GLN A 59 8.01 -4.24 -5.11
N GLY A 60 8.09 -5.52 -4.76
CA GLY A 60 6.94 -6.43 -4.70
C GLY A 60 6.18 -6.32 -3.38
N TYR A 61 4.87 -6.30 -3.47
CA TYR A 61 3.98 -6.24 -2.32
C TYR A 61 2.96 -7.36 -2.37
N ARG A 62 2.81 -8.08 -1.27
CA ARG A 62 1.66 -8.95 -1.01
C ARG A 62 0.86 -8.38 0.14
N THR A 63 -0.46 -8.24 -0.03
CA THR A 63 -1.34 -7.71 1.00
C THR A 63 -2.54 -8.61 1.16
N LEU A 64 -2.81 -9.04 2.39
CA LEU A 64 -4.01 -9.78 2.76
C LEU A 64 -4.90 -8.87 3.60
N TYR A 65 -6.12 -8.64 3.14
CA TYR A 65 -7.14 -7.89 3.87
C TYR A 65 -8.01 -8.83 4.68
N PHE A 66 -8.33 -8.40 5.89
CA PHE A 66 -9.24 -9.08 6.80
C PHE A 66 -10.56 -8.35 6.86
N ASP A 67 -11.63 -9.10 6.94
CA ASP A 67 -12.98 -8.59 7.13
C ASP A 67 -13.82 -9.56 7.96
N SER A 68 -14.98 -9.13 8.39
CA SER A 68 -16.00 -10.00 8.99
C SER A 68 -16.69 -10.86 7.92
N PRO A 69 -17.35 -11.97 8.30
CA PRO A 69 -18.04 -12.84 7.34
C PRO A 69 -19.07 -12.14 6.44
N ASP A 70 -19.69 -11.07 6.97
CA ASP A 70 -20.65 -10.21 6.26
C ASP A 70 -20.00 -9.01 5.55
N LEU A 71 -18.67 -8.96 5.49
CA LEU A 71 -17.89 -7.88 4.86
C LEU A 71 -18.20 -6.48 5.42
N ALA A 72 -18.39 -6.37 6.74
CA ALA A 72 -18.78 -5.12 7.38
C ALA A 72 -17.77 -3.98 7.15
N LEU A 73 -16.45 -4.28 7.18
CA LEU A 73 -15.41 -3.27 6.94
C LEU A 73 -15.42 -2.81 5.48
N TYR A 74 -15.60 -3.71 4.53
CA TYR A 74 -15.76 -3.39 3.11
C TYR A 74 -16.99 -2.50 2.89
N HIS A 75 -18.14 -2.87 3.41
CA HIS A 75 -19.37 -2.10 3.27
C HIS A 75 -19.28 -0.71 3.92
N ALA A 76 -18.67 -0.62 5.10
CA ALA A 76 -18.40 0.67 5.75
C ALA A 76 -17.50 1.56 4.88
N HIS A 77 -16.50 0.96 4.22
CA HIS A 77 -15.62 1.68 3.31
C HIS A 77 -16.34 2.15 2.04
N HIS A 78 -17.11 1.28 1.41
CA HIS A 78 -17.90 1.59 0.21
C HIS A 78 -18.92 2.70 0.45
N ARG A 79 -19.62 2.65 1.59
CA ARG A 79 -20.59 3.69 2.02
C ARG A 79 -19.95 4.96 2.58
N ARG A 80 -18.60 5.05 2.59
CA ARG A 80 -17.84 6.20 3.11
C ARG A 80 -18.17 6.54 4.58
N GLN A 81 -18.51 5.55 5.39
CA GLN A 81 -18.87 5.77 6.79
C GLN A 81 -17.71 6.44 7.56
N PRO A 82 -18.01 7.38 8.48
CA PRO A 82 -17.03 7.90 9.43
C PRO A 82 -16.51 6.79 10.35
N GLY A 83 -15.27 6.91 10.80
CA GLY A 83 -14.67 5.94 11.72
C GLY A 83 -14.36 4.56 11.14
N ARG A 84 -14.50 4.36 9.83
CA ARG A 84 -14.26 3.07 9.16
C ARG A 84 -12.82 2.62 9.25
N TYR A 85 -12.63 1.31 9.30
CA TYR A 85 -11.32 0.66 9.41
C TYR A 85 -10.98 -0.14 8.17
N LYS A 86 -9.66 -0.35 7.97
CA LYS A 86 -9.11 -1.41 7.13
C LYS A 86 -8.09 -2.16 7.96
N VAL A 87 -8.20 -3.47 8.03
CA VAL A 87 -7.25 -4.36 8.68
C VAL A 87 -6.57 -5.19 7.60
N ARG A 88 -5.23 -5.22 7.61
CA ARG A 88 -4.47 -5.97 6.62
C ARG A 88 -3.14 -6.45 7.16
N SER A 89 -2.68 -7.58 6.66
CA SER A 89 -1.27 -7.99 6.72
C SER A 89 -0.57 -7.65 5.42
N ARG A 90 0.63 -7.11 5.50
CA ARG A 90 1.42 -6.73 4.32
C ARG A 90 2.83 -7.27 4.42
N LEU A 91 3.27 -7.93 3.35
CA LEU A 91 4.62 -8.41 3.14
C LEU A 91 5.31 -7.56 2.06
N TYR A 92 6.52 -7.12 2.37
CA TYR A 92 7.46 -6.45 1.46
C TYR A 92 8.42 -7.51 0.96
N LEU A 93 8.36 -7.87 -0.32
CA LEU A 93 9.04 -9.06 -0.84
C LEU A 93 10.56 -8.93 -0.83
N GLU A 94 11.12 -7.74 -1.11
CA GLU A 94 12.56 -7.50 -1.19
C GLU A 94 13.27 -7.58 0.16
N THR A 95 12.55 -7.30 1.24
CA THR A 95 13.09 -7.32 2.62
C THR A 95 12.60 -8.49 3.44
N GLY A 96 11.56 -9.20 2.97
CA GLY A 96 10.86 -10.21 3.77
C GLY A 96 10.12 -9.65 4.99
N THR A 97 10.04 -8.32 5.11
CA THR A 97 9.44 -7.66 6.28
C THR A 97 7.92 -7.71 6.19
N ALA A 98 7.27 -8.11 7.27
CA ALA A 98 5.82 -8.18 7.34
C ALA A 98 5.25 -7.32 8.47
N PHE A 99 4.08 -6.73 8.23
CA PHE A 99 3.36 -5.93 9.21
C PHE A 99 1.88 -6.30 9.23
N LEU A 100 1.30 -6.31 10.42
CA LEU A 100 -0.13 -6.21 10.60
C LEU A 100 -0.48 -4.72 10.78
N GLU A 101 -1.40 -4.22 9.95
CA GLU A 101 -1.72 -2.79 9.88
C GLU A 101 -3.21 -2.56 10.05
N VAL A 102 -3.55 -1.53 10.83
CA VAL A 102 -4.92 -0.98 10.92
C VAL A 102 -4.90 0.45 10.42
N LYS A 103 -5.77 0.75 9.46
CA LYS A 103 -6.02 2.12 9.00
C LYS A 103 -7.42 2.54 9.43
N ARG A 104 -7.51 3.63 10.18
CA ARG A 104 -8.77 4.23 10.62
C ARG A 104 -9.00 5.57 9.95
N LYS A 105 -10.15 5.77 9.33
CA LYS A 105 -10.57 7.06 8.79
C LYS A 105 -11.33 7.83 9.87
N VAL A 106 -10.64 8.70 10.59
CA VAL A 106 -11.21 9.42 11.77
C VAL A 106 -12.14 10.55 11.36
N ARG A 107 -11.76 11.34 10.34
CA ARG A 107 -12.55 12.45 9.77
C ARG A 107 -12.35 12.47 8.26
N ALA A 108 -13.08 13.33 7.54
CA ALA A 108 -13.03 13.42 6.09
C ALA A 108 -11.59 13.43 5.53
N ASN A 109 -10.67 14.14 6.18
CA ASN A 109 -9.29 14.32 5.71
C ASN A 109 -8.22 13.66 6.60
N ARG A 110 -8.60 12.98 7.72
CA ARG A 110 -7.61 12.38 8.63
C ARG A 110 -7.70 10.86 8.65
N THR A 111 -6.59 10.22 8.31
CA THR A 111 -6.41 8.78 8.45
C THR A 111 -5.31 8.53 9.49
N VAL A 112 -5.60 7.70 10.47
CA VAL A 112 -4.61 7.19 11.42
C VAL A 112 -4.21 5.79 10.96
N LYS A 113 -2.90 5.54 10.92
CA LYS A 113 -2.33 4.24 10.57
C LYS A 113 -1.53 3.74 11.77
N SER A 114 -1.92 2.58 12.28
CA SER A 114 -1.18 1.81 13.28
C SER A 114 -0.62 0.55 12.64
N ARG A 115 0.60 0.16 12.98
CA ARG A 115 1.21 -1.07 12.50
C ARG A 115 2.04 -1.74 13.57
N THR A 116 2.10 -3.05 13.54
CA THR A 116 3.03 -3.87 14.34
C THR A 116 3.82 -4.77 13.41
N LEU A 117 5.11 -4.91 13.70
CA LEU A 117 5.99 -5.84 12.99
C LEU A 117 5.58 -7.27 13.35
N THR A 118 5.52 -8.15 12.35
CA THR A 118 5.24 -9.57 12.52
C THR A 118 6.39 -10.41 11.98
N ARG A 119 6.58 -11.61 12.50
CA ARG A 119 7.66 -12.51 12.07
C ARG A 119 7.49 -12.91 10.60
N GLU A 120 6.24 -13.08 10.19
CA GLU A 120 5.84 -13.46 8.84
C GLU A 120 4.50 -12.80 8.50
N MET A 121 4.06 -12.93 7.27
CA MET A 121 2.75 -12.46 6.85
C MET A 121 1.65 -13.16 7.65
N VAL A 122 0.85 -12.38 8.38
CA VAL A 122 -0.29 -12.90 9.15
C VAL A 122 -1.37 -13.36 8.17
N THR A 123 -1.68 -14.65 8.20
CA THR A 123 -2.75 -15.26 7.40
C THR A 123 -3.97 -15.63 8.25
N VAL A 124 -3.77 -15.78 9.56
CA VAL A 124 -4.82 -16.01 10.57
C VAL A 124 -4.52 -15.11 11.76
N ILE A 125 -5.51 -14.38 12.24
CA ILE A 125 -5.36 -13.49 13.39
C ILE A 125 -5.34 -14.35 14.67
N SER A 126 -4.17 -14.51 15.27
CA SER A 126 -3.98 -15.20 16.55
C SER A 126 -4.41 -14.35 17.75
N ALA A 127 -4.28 -14.86 18.96
CA ALA A 127 -4.61 -14.12 20.18
C ALA A 127 -3.81 -12.82 20.35
N GLY A 128 -2.51 -12.83 19.97
CA GLY A 128 -1.66 -11.64 20.06
C GLY A 128 -2.04 -10.56 19.06
N GLU A 129 -2.24 -10.95 17.81
CA GLU A 129 -2.69 -10.02 16.76
C GLU A 129 -4.10 -9.50 17.04
N ARG A 130 -4.98 -10.34 17.60
CA ARG A 130 -6.35 -9.94 18.00
C ARG A 130 -6.34 -8.82 19.02
N ALA A 131 -5.46 -8.86 20.01
CA ALA A 131 -5.32 -7.79 21.00
C ALA A 131 -4.91 -6.46 20.35
N PHE A 132 -3.97 -6.49 19.40
CA PHE A 132 -3.59 -5.31 18.62
C PHE A 132 -4.76 -4.79 17.80
N VAL A 133 -5.42 -5.65 17.03
CA VAL A 133 -6.57 -5.25 16.19
C VAL A 133 -7.70 -4.67 17.04
N ALA A 134 -8.08 -5.34 18.14
CA ALA A 134 -9.15 -4.88 19.03
C ALA A 134 -8.87 -3.49 19.61
N ARG A 135 -7.62 -3.23 20.02
CA ARG A 135 -7.21 -1.92 20.51
C ARG A 135 -7.33 -0.84 19.45
N GLU A 136 -6.87 -1.11 18.23
CA GLU A 136 -6.82 -0.13 17.15
C GLU A 136 -8.20 0.08 16.46
N THR A 137 -9.13 -0.88 16.63
CA THR A 137 -10.48 -0.82 16.07
C THR A 137 -11.56 -0.54 17.12
N GLU A 138 -11.16 -0.24 18.36
CA GLU A 138 -12.11 -0.02 19.47
C GLU A 138 -13.10 -1.19 19.64
N GLY A 139 -12.60 -2.42 19.43
CA GLY A 139 -13.40 -3.65 19.54
C GLY A 139 -14.21 -4.04 18.29
N ALA A 140 -14.25 -3.22 17.25
CA ALA A 140 -15.00 -3.52 16.02
C ALA A 140 -14.42 -4.68 15.17
N GLY A 141 -13.26 -5.21 15.53
CA GLY A 141 -12.53 -6.23 14.79
C GLY A 141 -12.50 -7.60 15.46
N SER A 142 -13.54 -8.04 16.17
CA SER A 142 -13.54 -9.26 16.99
C SER A 142 -13.52 -10.57 16.18
N GLU A 143 -14.12 -10.61 14.99
CA GLU A 143 -14.29 -11.82 14.17
C GLU A 143 -13.83 -11.59 12.73
N LEU A 144 -12.55 -11.25 12.57
CA LEU A 144 -11.97 -11.01 11.25
C LEU A 144 -11.32 -12.27 10.70
N ALA A 145 -11.62 -12.56 9.43
CA ALA A 145 -11.04 -13.63 8.63
C ALA A 145 -10.33 -13.06 7.40
N PRO A 146 -9.39 -13.80 6.80
CA PRO A 146 -8.77 -13.41 5.54
C PRO A 146 -9.78 -13.43 4.40
N GLU A 147 -9.97 -12.33 3.69
CA GLU A 147 -10.98 -12.20 2.65
C GLU A 147 -10.40 -11.90 1.27
N LEU A 148 -9.42 -11.03 1.18
CA LEU A 148 -8.89 -10.60 -0.09
C LEU A 148 -7.38 -10.47 -0.06
N VAL A 149 -6.71 -11.14 -0.99
CA VAL A 149 -5.27 -10.96 -1.23
C VAL A 149 -5.08 -10.10 -2.48
N ASN A 150 -4.13 -9.17 -2.44
CA ASN A 150 -3.63 -8.54 -3.64
C ASN A 150 -2.11 -8.56 -3.69
N ASP A 151 -1.59 -8.83 -4.88
CA ASP A 151 -0.18 -8.74 -5.23
C ASP A 151 -0.01 -7.61 -6.24
N PHE A 152 1.05 -6.85 -6.11
CA PHE A 152 1.40 -5.80 -7.06
C PHE A 152 2.89 -5.43 -6.93
N GLN A 153 3.38 -4.79 -7.95
CA GLN A 153 4.70 -4.17 -7.97
C GLN A 153 4.55 -2.66 -7.81
N ARG A 154 5.43 -2.04 -7.04
CA ARG A 154 5.39 -0.60 -6.78
C ARG A 154 6.71 0.07 -7.12
N VAL A 155 6.62 1.16 -7.85
CA VAL A 155 7.67 2.17 -7.94
C VAL A 155 7.28 3.31 -7.00
N THR A 156 8.23 3.79 -6.21
CA THR A 156 8.04 4.97 -5.37
C THR A 156 8.99 6.07 -5.82
N LEU A 157 8.43 7.21 -6.17
CA LEU A 157 9.16 8.41 -6.54
C LEU A 157 9.04 9.45 -5.44
N VAL A 158 10.10 10.21 -5.22
CA VAL A 158 10.13 11.32 -4.26
C VAL A 158 10.81 12.50 -4.94
N ASN A 159 10.20 13.67 -4.88
CA ASN A 159 10.81 14.86 -5.44
C ASN A 159 12.08 15.25 -4.65
N TYR A 160 12.95 16.06 -5.26
CA TYR A 160 14.23 16.44 -4.63
C TYR A 160 14.07 17.19 -3.32
N GLU A 161 12.96 17.88 -3.12
CA GLU A 161 12.64 18.64 -1.91
C GLU A 161 12.05 17.76 -0.79
N ASN A 162 11.77 16.48 -1.05
CA ASN A 162 11.08 15.53 -0.14
C ASN A 162 9.69 16.01 0.32
N THR A 163 9.02 16.83 -0.46
CA THR A 163 7.69 17.36 -0.15
C THR A 163 6.56 16.57 -0.81
N GLU A 164 6.88 15.77 -1.84
CA GLU A 164 5.91 14.99 -2.59
C GLU A 164 6.41 13.56 -2.81
N ARG A 165 5.49 12.61 -2.68
CA ARG A 165 5.73 11.20 -2.96
C ARG A 165 4.67 10.69 -3.95
N VAL A 166 5.14 10.09 -5.03
CA VAL A 166 4.29 9.41 -6.01
C VAL A 166 4.53 7.91 -5.91
N THR A 167 3.47 7.12 -5.85
CA THR A 167 3.57 5.67 -5.95
C THR A 167 2.85 5.19 -7.20
N LEU A 168 3.44 4.23 -7.90
CA LEU A 168 2.95 3.65 -9.14
C LEU A 168 2.82 2.15 -8.91
N ASP A 169 1.58 1.66 -8.82
CA ASP A 169 1.28 0.24 -8.61
C ASP A 169 0.92 -0.41 -9.94
N MET A 170 1.62 -1.49 -10.29
CA MET A 170 1.48 -2.23 -11.56
C MET A 170 1.46 -3.73 -11.31
N GLY A 171 1.11 -4.51 -12.33
CA GLY A 171 1.06 -5.97 -12.22
C GLY A 171 0.04 -6.44 -11.18
N LEU A 172 -1.10 -5.77 -11.12
CA LEU A 172 -2.14 -5.98 -10.11
C LEU A 172 -2.81 -7.33 -10.27
N ARG A 173 -2.73 -8.17 -9.23
CA ARG A 173 -3.44 -9.43 -9.10
C ARG A 173 -4.27 -9.43 -7.83
N VAL A 174 -5.48 -9.92 -7.91
CA VAL A 174 -6.43 -9.94 -6.78
C VAL A 174 -7.01 -11.34 -6.66
N GLY A 175 -7.00 -11.89 -5.44
CA GLY A 175 -7.67 -13.14 -5.10
C GLY A 175 -8.69 -12.93 -3.98
N CYS A 176 -9.89 -13.45 -4.16
CA CYS A 176 -10.97 -13.37 -3.18
C CYS A 176 -11.84 -14.63 -3.25
N ARG A 177 -12.03 -15.31 -2.13
CA ARG A 177 -12.95 -16.44 -1.98
C ARG A 177 -12.82 -17.51 -3.10
N GLY A 178 -11.57 -17.85 -3.46
CA GLY A 178 -11.30 -18.85 -4.50
C GLY A 178 -11.36 -18.35 -5.95
N SER A 179 -11.69 -17.08 -6.15
CA SER A 179 -11.63 -16.43 -7.47
C SER A 179 -10.39 -15.55 -7.56
N ASN A 180 -9.74 -15.53 -8.73
CA ASN A 180 -8.59 -14.70 -9.00
C ASN A 180 -8.86 -13.81 -10.22
N ALA A 181 -8.36 -12.60 -10.19
CA ALA A 181 -8.39 -11.65 -11.30
C ALA A 181 -7.03 -10.98 -11.46
N GLU A 182 -6.65 -10.73 -12.70
CA GLU A 182 -5.51 -9.91 -13.07
C GLU A 182 -5.99 -8.65 -13.79
N LEU A 183 -5.28 -7.56 -13.60
CA LEU A 183 -5.56 -6.29 -14.26
C LEU A 183 -4.37 -5.93 -15.16
N PRO A 184 -4.21 -6.62 -16.30
CA PRO A 184 -3.08 -6.40 -17.19
C PRO A 184 -3.10 -4.99 -17.76
N GLY A 185 -1.93 -4.36 -17.83
CA GLY A 185 -1.77 -3.02 -18.39
C GLY A 185 -2.32 -1.87 -17.54
N VAL A 186 -2.96 -2.18 -16.40
CA VAL A 186 -3.49 -1.17 -15.48
C VAL A 186 -2.40 -0.73 -14.50
N VAL A 187 -2.22 0.58 -14.36
CA VAL A 187 -1.33 1.21 -13.39
C VAL A 187 -2.14 2.14 -12.50
N ILE A 188 -1.95 2.06 -11.19
CA ILE A 188 -2.55 2.98 -10.23
C ILE A 188 -1.47 3.93 -9.74
N ALA A 189 -1.58 5.21 -10.09
CA ALA A 189 -0.74 6.27 -9.55
C ALA A 189 -1.43 6.91 -8.34
N GLU A 190 -0.68 7.11 -7.25
CA GLU A 190 -1.12 7.83 -6.06
C GLU A 190 -0.12 8.96 -5.78
N VAL A 191 -0.64 10.19 -5.77
CA VAL A 191 0.12 11.43 -5.55
C VAL A 191 -0.37 12.13 -4.30
#